data_98158f1b5e804814fb7624afc1936e22
#
_entry.id   98158f1b5e804814fb7624afc1936e22
#
_cell.length_a   1.000
_cell.length_b   1.000
_cell.length_c   1.000
_cell.angle_alpha   90.00
_cell.angle_beta   90.00
_cell.angle_gamma   90.00
#
_symmetry.space_group_name_H-M   'P 1'
#
loop_
_entity.id
_entity.type
_entity.pdbx_description
1 polymer ?
#
loop_
_entity_poly.entity_id
_entity_poly.type
_entity_poly.pdbx_seq_one_letter_code
_entity_poly.pdbx_strand_id
1 'polypeptide(L)'
;MFDVEKIRKDFPILSREVHGKRLVYFDNAATTQKPRQVIDSLVDYYENYNANVHRGVHSLSMEATDKYEEAREKVATFINAESSDSLIWTRNASESLNLVAYSWGEKHIGEGDEIVLTPMEHHSNLVPWQELARRKGAKIKFIPITADGILDLSEINHIINSRTAL
;
A
#
# COMPACT_ATOMS: atom_id res chain seq x y z
N MET A 1 18.23 5.85 21.57
CA MET A 1 17.17 6.91 21.61
C MET A 1 16.89 7.33 20.17
N PHE A 2 15.64 7.51 19.78
CA PHE A 2 15.25 7.94 18.43
C PHE A 2 15.63 9.42 18.23
N ASP A 3 16.57 9.70 17.32
CA ASP A 3 17.09 11.05 17.06
C ASP A 3 16.29 11.70 15.94
N VAL A 4 15.25 12.44 16.31
CA VAL A 4 14.33 13.15 15.38
C VAL A 4 15.08 14.16 14.52
N GLU A 5 16.04 14.91 15.09
CA GLU A 5 16.76 15.95 14.36
C GLU A 5 17.72 15.36 13.32
N LYS A 6 18.30 14.20 13.60
CA LYS A 6 19.10 13.46 12.61
C LYS A 6 18.24 12.98 11.45
N ILE A 7 17.09 12.35 11.73
CA ILE A 7 16.18 11.83 10.70
C ILE A 7 15.59 12.96 9.86
N ARG A 8 15.22 14.08 10.48
CA ARG A 8 14.69 15.24 9.74
C ARG A 8 15.64 15.78 8.68
N LYS A 9 16.96 15.64 8.86
CA LYS A 9 17.96 16.08 7.87
C LYS A 9 17.90 15.29 6.57
N ASP A 10 17.38 14.07 6.62
CA ASP A 10 17.18 13.26 5.41
C ASP A 10 16.05 13.77 4.52
N PHE A 11 15.17 14.63 5.04
CA PHE A 11 14.02 15.18 4.32
C PHE A 11 14.24 16.66 3.97
N PRO A 12 14.70 16.98 2.76
CA PRO A 12 15.08 18.36 2.38
C PRO A 12 13.97 19.39 2.57
N ILE A 13 12.73 19.00 2.30
CA ILE A 13 11.56 19.88 2.43
C ILE A 13 11.34 20.37 3.87
N LEU A 14 11.78 19.61 4.86
CA LEU A 14 11.59 19.97 6.28
C LEU A 14 12.55 21.08 6.75
N SER A 15 13.52 21.47 5.92
CA SER A 15 14.36 22.65 6.14
C SER A 15 13.68 23.97 5.76
N ARG A 16 12.53 23.87 5.08
CA ARG A 16 11.78 25.01 4.59
C ARG A 16 11.10 25.78 5.76
N GLU A 17 10.98 27.09 5.59
CA GLU A 17 10.15 27.93 6.47
C GLU A 17 8.84 28.33 5.78
N VAL A 18 7.79 28.45 6.56
CA VAL A 18 6.47 28.95 6.15
C VAL A 18 6.07 30.05 7.12
N HIS A 19 5.82 31.25 6.60
CA HIS A 19 5.54 32.45 7.41
C HIS A 19 6.59 32.74 8.50
N GLY A 20 7.87 32.53 8.17
CA GLY A 20 8.99 32.74 9.09
C GLY A 20 9.10 31.74 10.24
N LYS A 21 8.41 30.60 10.13
CA LYS A 21 8.44 29.50 11.11
C LYS A 21 8.84 28.19 10.41
N ARG A 22 9.52 27.32 11.15
CA ARG A 22 9.88 25.97 10.70
C ARG A 22 8.63 25.23 10.20
N LEU A 23 8.74 24.57 9.03
CA LEU A 23 7.66 23.76 8.47
C LEU A 23 7.22 22.66 9.45
N VAL A 24 5.92 22.62 9.71
CA VAL A 24 5.21 21.50 10.35
C VAL A 24 4.30 20.87 9.30
N TYR A 25 4.44 19.56 9.09
CA TYR A 25 3.68 18.81 8.08
C TYR A 25 3.09 17.54 8.71
N PHE A 26 1.76 17.45 8.76
CA PHE A 26 1.02 16.34 9.36
C PHE A 26 0.13 15.59 8.38
N ASP A 27 0.28 15.83 7.09
CA ASP A 27 -0.54 15.21 6.04
C ASP A 27 0.19 14.07 5.29
N ASN A 28 1.06 13.33 5.99
CA ASN A 28 1.79 12.20 5.40
C ASN A 28 0.87 11.02 4.99
N ALA A 29 -0.33 10.92 5.57
CA ALA A 29 -1.31 9.92 5.18
C ALA A 29 -1.77 10.11 3.72
N ALA A 30 -1.94 11.35 3.28
CA ALA A 30 -2.27 11.69 1.89
C ALA A 30 -1.02 11.68 1.00
N THR A 31 0.06 12.31 1.44
CA THR A 31 1.30 12.43 0.67
C THR A 31 2.51 12.40 1.60
N THR A 32 3.24 11.32 1.59
CA THR A 32 4.48 11.18 2.36
C THR A 32 5.61 12.01 1.74
N GLN A 33 6.30 12.80 2.56
CA GLN A 33 7.50 13.52 2.14
C GLN A 33 8.63 12.54 1.79
N LYS A 34 9.47 12.91 0.84
CA LYS A 34 10.52 12.04 0.30
C LYS A 34 11.87 12.36 0.93
N PRO A 35 12.58 11.37 1.46
CA PRO A 35 13.95 11.55 1.91
C PRO A 35 14.91 11.74 0.74
N ARG A 36 16.10 12.29 1.01
CA ARG A 36 17.14 12.54 0.02
C ARG A 36 17.46 11.29 -0.81
N GLN A 37 17.57 10.15 -0.16
CA GLN A 37 17.88 8.87 -0.80
C GLN A 37 16.88 8.49 -1.90
N VAL A 38 15.60 8.76 -1.71
CA VAL A 38 14.56 8.51 -2.73
C VAL A 38 14.68 9.49 -3.89
N ILE A 39 14.93 10.77 -3.58
CA ILE A 39 15.11 11.81 -4.60
C ILE A 39 16.33 11.50 -5.47
N ASP A 40 17.45 11.19 -4.83
CA ASP A 40 18.72 10.91 -5.51
C ASP A 40 18.64 9.62 -6.35
N SER A 41 17.91 8.59 -5.90
CA SER A 41 17.67 7.39 -6.70
C SER A 41 16.88 7.66 -7.98
N LEU A 42 15.91 8.58 -7.93
CA LEU A 42 15.17 8.98 -9.14
C LEU A 42 16.07 9.77 -10.11
N VAL A 43 16.88 10.66 -9.58
CA VAL A 43 17.86 11.42 -10.39
C VAL A 43 18.85 10.45 -11.03
N ASP A 44 19.46 9.57 -10.25
CA ASP A 44 20.42 8.56 -10.73
C ASP A 44 19.82 7.68 -11.83
N TYR A 45 18.57 7.24 -11.66
CA TYR A 45 17.88 6.47 -12.69
C TYR A 45 17.79 7.22 -14.02
N TYR A 46 17.28 8.45 -13.99
CA TYR A 46 17.09 9.22 -15.23
C TYR A 46 18.39 9.68 -15.87
N GLU A 47 19.42 9.96 -15.10
CA GLU A 47 20.71 10.41 -15.62
C GLU A 47 21.59 9.26 -16.15
N ASN A 48 21.51 8.06 -15.57
CA ASN A 48 22.52 7.04 -15.77
C ASN A 48 22.02 5.74 -16.43
N TYR A 49 20.79 5.23 -16.14
CA TYR A 49 20.37 3.93 -16.63
C TYR A 49 18.87 3.83 -16.99
N ASN A 50 18.24 4.95 -17.31
CA ASN A 50 16.84 4.95 -17.75
C ASN A 50 16.65 4.14 -19.03
N ALA A 51 16.06 2.94 -18.90
CA ALA A 51 15.79 2.03 -20.01
C ALA A 51 14.58 1.15 -19.73
N ASN A 52 14.09 0.47 -20.77
CA ASN A 52 12.97 -0.45 -20.68
C ASN A 52 13.39 -1.73 -19.93
N VAL A 53 12.78 -1.96 -18.78
CA VAL A 53 13.02 -3.12 -17.92
C VAL A 53 12.52 -4.40 -18.62
N HIS A 54 13.28 -5.50 -18.55
CA HIS A 54 12.97 -6.84 -19.09
C HIS A 54 12.84 -6.97 -20.60
N ARG A 55 13.02 -5.90 -21.37
CA ARG A 55 12.73 -5.92 -22.82
C ARG A 55 13.93 -5.64 -23.72
N GLY A 56 15.00 -5.09 -23.21
CA GLY A 56 16.19 -4.75 -23.98
C GLY A 56 17.34 -5.72 -23.71
N VAL A 57 18.21 -5.88 -24.73
CA VAL A 57 19.42 -6.70 -24.65
C VAL A 57 20.69 -5.83 -24.56
N HIS A 58 20.54 -4.51 -24.44
CA HIS A 58 21.65 -3.57 -24.30
C HIS A 58 21.95 -3.27 -22.82
N SER A 59 23.15 -2.76 -22.54
CA SER A 59 23.67 -2.57 -21.17
C SER A 59 22.74 -1.79 -20.24
N LEU A 60 22.16 -0.67 -20.70
CA LEU A 60 21.27 0.13 -19.87
C LEU A 60 20.00 -0.64 -19.46
N SER A 61 19.43 -1.46 -20.37
CA SER A 61 18.25 -2.27 -20.06
C SER A 61 18.58 -3.39 -19.07
N MET A 62 19.77 -3.98 -19.18
CA MET A 62 20.22 -4.98 -18.22
C MET A 62 20.39 -4.36 -16.83
N GLU A 63 21.09 -3.23 -16.74
CA GLU A 63 21.27 -2.52 -15.47
C GLU A 63 19.94 -2.08 -14.84
N ALA A 64 19.03 -1.51 -15.62
CA ALA A 64 17.70 -1.13 -15.14
C ALA A 64 16.91 -2.34 -14.65
N THR A 65 17.03 -3.50 -15.32
CA THR A 65 16.40 -4.74 -14.91
C THR A 65 16.97 -5.27 -13.60
N ASP A 66 18.30 -5.30 -13.48
CA ASP A 66 18.97 -5.78 -12.27
C ASP A 66 18.57 -4.94 -11.04
N LYS A 67 18.58 -3.62 -11.17
CA LYS A 67 18.15 -2.71 -10.09
C LYS A 67 16.66 -2.85 -9.75
N TYR A 68 15.80 -3.08 -10.73
CA TYR A 68 14.38 -3.32 -10.50
C TYR A 68 14.14 -4.61 -9.71
N GLU A 69 14.80 -5.72 -10.11
CA GLU A 69 14.67 -7.01 -9.43
C GLU A 69 15.32 -6.97 -8.03
N GLU A 70 16.45 -6.28 -7.87
CA GLU A 70 17.06 -6.07 -6.56
C GLU A 70 16.11 -5.30 -5.61
N ALA A 71 15.43 -4.28 -6.08
CA ALA A 71 14.44 -3.55 -5.29
C ALA A 71 13.25 -4.45 -4.92
N ARG A 72 12.79 -5.27 -5.87
CA ARG A 72 11.70 -6.23 -5.67
C ARG A 72 12.05 -7.26 -4.60
N GLU A 73 13.24 -7.83 -4.66
CA GLU A 73 13.75 -8.78 -3.67
C GLU A 73 13.86 -8.15 -2.26
N LYS A 74 14.37 -6.92 -2.18
CA LYS A 74 14.47 -6.18 -0.91
C LYS A 74 13.10 -5.96 -0.27
N VAL A 75 12.09 -5.59 -1.06
CA VAL A 75 10.75 -5.38 -0.52
C VAL A 75 10.09 -6.71 -0.17
N ALA A 76 10.25 -7.76 -0.97
CA ALA A 76 9.76 -9.08 -0.65
C ALA A 76 10.31 -9.57 0.69
N THR A 77 11.62 -9.44 0.89
CA THR A 77 12.28 -9.76 2.16
C THR A 77 11.75 -8.92 3.32
N PHE A 78 11.59 -7.60 3.12
CA PHE A 78 11.10 -6.69 4.16
C PHE A 78 9.68 -7.04 4.66
N ILE A 79 8.79 -7.45 3.75
CA ILE A 79 7.43 -7.84 4.11
C ILE A 79 7.29 -9.35 4.43
N ASN A 80 8.41 -10.07 4.46
CA ASN A 80 8.44 -11.53 4.68
C ASN A 80 7.57 -12.31 3.67
N ALA A 81 7.62 -11.90 2.41
CA ALA A 81 6.95 -12.64 1.34
C ALA A 81 7.66 -13.96 1.06
N GLU A 82 6.94 -14.96 0.57
CA GLU A 82 7.48 -16.28 0.23
C GLU A 82 8.53 -16.19 -0.88
N SER A 83 8.30 -15.31 -1.85
CA SER A 83 9.22 -15.06 -2.97
C SER A 83 8.98 -13.66 -3.54
N SER A 84 9.97 -13.11 -4.23
CA SER A 84 9.82 -11.86 -4.98
C SER A 84 8.80 -11.97 -6.12
N ASP A 85 8.53 -13.17 -6.62
CA ASP A 85 7.51 -13.42 -7.65
C ASP A 85 6.08 -13.14 -7.16
N SER A 86 5.86 -13.24 -5.85
CA SER A 86 4.56 -12.92 -5.24
C SER A 86 4.35 -11.41 -5.03
N LEU A 87 5.37 -10.59 -5.27
CA LEU A 87 5.28 -9.13 -5.14
C LEU A 87 4.85 -8.49 -6.46
N ILE A 88 3.77 -7.75 -6.42
CA ILE A 88 3.24 -7.01 -7.56
C ILE A 88 3.29 -5.51 -7.25
N TRP A 89 4.00 -4.75 -8.11
CA TRP A 89 4.01 -3.29 -8.03
C TRP A 89 2.72 -2.69 -8.57
N THR A 90 2.12 -1.79 -7.80
CA THR A 90 0.97 -1.00 -8.19
C THR A 90 1.23 0.48 -7.96
N ARG A 91 0.41 1.34 -8.55
CA ARG A 91 0.58 2.80 -8.40
C ARG A 91 0.21 3.31 -7.00
N ASN A 92 -0.70 2.62 -6.32
CA ASN A 92 -1.20 3.00 -5.00
C ASN A 92 -2.08 1.90 -4.38
N ALA A 93 -2.46 2.07 -3.11
CA ALA A 93 -3.32 1.13 -2.39
C ALA A 93 -4.69 0.92 -3.07
N SER A 94 -5.28 1.95 -3.66
CA SER A 94 -6.55 1.81 -4.37
C SER A 94 -6.45 0.83 -5.54
N GLU A 95 -5.36 0.89 -6.31
CA GLU A 95 -5.12 -0.08 -7.38
C GLU A 95 -4.89 -1.48 -6.83
N SER A 96 -4.10 -1.63 -5.76
CA SER A 96 -3.84 -2.93 -5.13
C SER A 96 -5.12 -3.59 -4.66
N LEU A 97 -5.98 -2.86 -3.95
CA LEU A 97 -7.24 -3.39 -3.42
C LEU A 97 -8.22 -3.76 -4.55
N ASN A 98 -8.31 -2.93 -5.58
CA ASN A 98 -9.12 -3.26 -6.77
C ASN A 98 -8.55 -4.48 -7.52
N LEU A 99 -7.23 -4.60 -7.64
CA LEU A 99 -6.59 -5.77 -8.25
C LEU A 99 -6.98 -7.07 -7.52
N VAL A 100 -6.93 -7.06 -6.18
CA VAL A 100 -7.36 -8.23 -5.38
C VAL A 100 -8.85 -8.49 -5.57
N ALA A 101 -9.69 -7.46 -5.57
CA ALA A 101 -11.13 -7.61 -5.77
C ALA A 101 -11.46 -8.21 -7.16
N TYR A 102 -10.81 -7.73 -8.23
CA TYR A 102 -11.05 -8.20 -9.60
C TYR A 102 -10.36 -9.53 -9.95
N SER A 103 -9.33 -9.93 -9.22
CA SER A 103 -8.64 -11.22 -9.45
C SER A 103 -9.12 -12.28 -8.48
N TRP A 104 -8.63 -12.24 -7.25
CA TRP A 104 -8.95 -13.23 -6.22
C TRP A 104 -10.44 -13.18 -5.82
N GLY A 105 -10.97 -11.98 -5.59
CA GLY A 105 -12.35 -11.78 -5.16
C GLY A 105 -13.37 -12.31 -6.17
N GLU A 106 -13.22 -11.99 -7.45
CA GLU A 106 -14.10 -12.50 -8.50
C GLU A 106 -14.10 -14.03 -8.60
N LYS A 107 -12.97 -14.67 -8.31
CA LYS A 107 -12.84 -16.12 -8.37
C LYS A 107 -13.36 -16.84 -7.13
N HIS A 108 -13.18 -16.26 -5.95
CA HIS A 108 -13.35 -16.98 -4.69
C HIS A 108 -14.56 -16.54 -3.87
N ILE A 109 -15.15 -15.39 -4.17
CA ILE A 109 -16.33 -14.89 -3.45
C ILE A 109 -17.59 -15.19 -4.27
N GLY A 110 -18.60 -15.76 -3.62
CA GLY A 110 -19.88 -16.15 -4.20
C GLY A 110 -21.09 -15.70 -3.41
N GLU A 111 -22.25 -16.17 -3.82
CA GLU A 111 -23.53 -15.84 -3.18
C GLU A 111 -23.57 -16.36 -1.73
N GLY A 112 -23.94 -15.46 -0.81
CA GLY A 112 -24.05 -15.77 0.61
C GLY A 112 -22.78 -15.67 1.40
N ASP A 113 -21.62 -15.52 0.75
CA ASP A 113 -20.35 -15.24 1.42
C ASP A 113 -20.34 -13.89 2.13
N GLU A 114 -19.48 -13.75 3.12
CA GLU A 114 -19.38 -12.55 3.94
C GLU A 114 -18.01 -11.92 3.80
N ILE A 115 -17.99 -10.61 3.56
CA ILE A 115 -16.79 -9.77 3.56
C ILE A 115 -16.84 -8.92 4.81
N VAL A 116 -15.84 -9.02 5.69
CA VAL A 116 -15.80 -8.30 6.96
C VAL A 116 -14.87 -7.11 6.85
N LEU A 117 -15.38 -5.95 7.23
CA LEU A 117 -14.67 -4.67 7.18
C LEU A 117 -14.80 -3.95 8.52
N THR A 118 -14.15 -2.80 8.65
CA THR A 118 -14.42 -1.86 9.74
C THR A 118 -15.12 -0.59 9.20
N PRO A 119 -15.91 0.12 9.97
CA PRO A 119 -16.49 1.40 9.54
C PRO A 119 -15.45 2.52 9.46
N MET A 120 -14.21 2.28 9.89
CA MET A 120 -13.09 3.23 9.83
C MET A 120 -12.32 3.17 8.51
N GLU A 121 -12.71 2.32 7.57
CA GLU A 121 -11.99 2.14 6.32
C GLU A 121 -11.99 3.39 5.44
N HIS A 122 -10.86 3.65 4.82
CA HIS A 122 -10.81 4.57 3.70
C HIS A 122 -11.66 4.01 2.54
N HIS A 123 -12.29 4.87 1.74
CA HIS A 123 -13.12 4.44 0.61
C HIS A 123 -12.43 3.45 -0.35
N SER A 124 -11.10 3.57 -0.51
CA SER A 124 -10.33 2.61 -1.32
C SER A 124 -10.36 1.18 -0.81
N ASN A 125 -10.60 0.98 0.50
CA ASN A 125 -10.76 -0.34 1.12
C ASN A 125 -12.23 -0.64 1.52
N LEU A 126 -13.18 0.10 1.00
CA LEU A 126 -14.61 -0.12 1.20
C LEU A 126 -15.32 -0.36 -0.14
N VAL A 127 -15.21 0.59 -1.06
CA VAL A 127 -15.98 0.60 -2.32
C VAL A 127 -15.69 -0.61 -3.22
N PRO A 128 -14.44 -1.08 -3.42
CA PRO A 128 -14.18 -2.27 -4.23
C PRO A 128 -14.92 -3.52 -3.70
N TRP A 129 -14.98 -3.67 -2.38
CA TRP A 129 -15.65 -4.80 -1.74
C TRP A 129 -17.16 -4.69 -1.80
N GLN A 130 -17.73 -3.48 -1.66
CA GLN A 130 -19.15 -3.24 -1.86
C GLN A 130 -19.59 -3.59 -3.28
N GLU A 131 -18.83 -3.17 -4.28
CA GLU A 131 -19.10 -3.46 -5.69
C GLU A 131 -18.95 -4.97 -6.00
N LEU A 132 -17.92 -5.62 -5.44
CA LEU A 132 -17.75 -7.06 -5.56
C LEU A 132 -18.92 -7.80 -4.91
N ALA A 133 -19.29 -7.46 -3.68
CA ALA A 133 -20.40 -8.07 -2.95
C ALA A 133 -21.73 -7.93 -3.73
N ARG A 134 -21.99 -6.73 -4.28
CA ARG A 134 -23.18 -6.49 -5.11
C ARG A 134 -23.23 -7.38 -6.35
N ARG A 135 -22.09 -7.56 -7.04
CA ARG A 135 -22.03 -8.41 -8.26
C ARG A 135 -22.14 -9.89 -7.94
N LYS A 136 -21.58 -10.33 -6.80
CA LYS A 136 -21.45 -11.74 -6.42
C LYS A 136 -22.58 -12.24 -5.51
N GLY A 137 -23.47 -11.38 -5.03
CA GLY A 137 -24.50 -11.75 -4.05
C GLY A 137 -23.93 -11.99 -2.65
N ALA A 138 -22.73 -11.51 -2.37
CA ALA A 138 -22.10 -11.57 -1.06
C ALA A 138 -22.61 -10.45 -0.14
N LYS A 139 -22.30 -10.54 1.15
CA LYS A 139 -22.75 -9.59 2.18
C LYS A 139 -21.57 -8.87 2.80
N ILE A 140 -21.69 -7.55 2.99
CA ILE A 140 -20.73 -6.79 3.79
C ILE A 140 -21.18 -6.84 5.26
N LYS A 141 -20.25 -7.15 6.15
CA LYS A 141 -20.37 -7.04 7.59
C LYS A 141 -19.34 -6.07 8.15
N PHE A 142 -19.67 -5.45 9.25
CA PHE A 142 -18.76 -4.51 9.91
C PHE A 142 -18.47 -4.96 11.33
N ILE A 143 -17.19 -4.91 11.72
CA ILE A 143 -16.77 -4.94 13.12
C ILE A 143 -17.13 -3.57 13.71
N PRO A 144 -17.98 -3.49 14.76
CA PRO A 144 -18.37 -2.20 15.33
C PRO A 144 -17.20 -1.41 15.91
N ILE A 145 -17.43 -0.12 16.13
CA ILE A 145 -16.52 0.76 16.88
C ILE A 145 -17.22 1.27 18.13
N THR A 146 -16.47 1.45 19.21
CA THR A 146 -16.93 2.10 20.43
C THR A 146 -17.04 3.62 20.25
N ALA A 147 -17.65 4.30 21.21
CA ALA A 147 -17.72 5.77 21.23
C ALA A 147 -16.32 6.44 21.26
N ASP A 148 -15.31 5.73 21.76
CA ASP A 148 -13.92 6.19 21.81
C ASP A 148 -13.14 5.92 20.51
N GLY A 149 -13.79 5.38 19.47
CA GLY A 149 -13.18 5.10 18.17
C GLY A 149 -12.28 3.86 18.16
N ILE A 150 -12.48 2.91 19.08
CA ILE A 150 -11.76 1.64 19.15
C ILE A 150 -12.65 0.53 18.59
N LEU A 151 -12.06 -0.47 17.92
CA LEU A 151 -12.80 -1.62 17.43
C LEU A 151 -13.43 -2.38 18.61
N ASP A 152 -14.74 -2.63 18.54
CA ASP A 152 -15.44 -3.47 19.51
C ASP A 152 -15.36 -4.93 19.06
N LEU A 153 -14.49 -5.68 19.73
CA LEU A 153 -14.24 -7.09 19.44
C LEU A 153 -15.11 -8.03 20.29
N SER A 154 -16.06 -7.53 21.08
CA SER A 154 -16.90 -8.35 21.99
C SER A 154 -17.67 -9.44 21.25
N GLU A 155 -18.15 -9.13 20.04
CA GLU A 155 -18.92 -10.03 19.18
C GLU A 155 -18.12 -10.61 18.00
N ILE A 156 -16.79 -10.52 18.02
CA ILE A 156 -15.95 -10.89 16.86
C ILE A 156 -16.20 -12.32 16.38
N ASN A 157 -16.44 -13.27 17.28
CA ASN A 157 -16.69 -14.69 16.96
C ASN A 157 -18.06 -14.92 16.30
N HIS A 158 -18.99 -13.97 16.39
CA HIS A 158 -20.27 -13.99 15.67
C HIS A 158 -20.15 -13.28 14.32
N ILE A 159 -19.28 -12.28 14.23
CA ILE A 159 -19.04 -11.52 13.00
C ILE A 159 -18.21 -12.35 12.03
N ILE A 160 -17.09 -12.89 12.50
CA ILE A 160 -16.22 -13.80 11.73
C ILE A 160 -16.72 -15.25 11.97
N ASN A 161 -17.16 -15.90 10.91
CA ASN A 161 -17.72 -17.24 10.97
C ASN A 161 -17.41 -18.04 9.70
N SER A 162 -17.97 -19.22 9.54
CA SER A 162 -17.70 -20.13 8.41
C SER A 162 -18.09 -19.59 7.03
N ARG A 163 -18.85 -18.51 6.95
CA ARG A 163 -19.19 -17.82 5.69
C ARG A 163 -18.27 -16.65 5.40
N THR A 164 -17.42 -16.28 6.32
CA THR A 164 -16.47 -15.19 6.10
C THR A 164 -15.40 -15.65 5.10
N ALA A 165 -15.43 -15.06 3.90
CA ALA A 165 -14.50 -15.35 2.82
C ALA A 165 -13.32 -14.37 2.79
N LEU A 166 -13.52 -13.12 3.31
CA LEU A 166 -12.53 -12.07 3.34
C LEU A 166 -12.74 -11.18 4.57
#